data_b01ce9f0d243a72ef0c720b6e5ebae06
#
_entry.id   b01ce9f0d243a72ef0c720b6e5ebae06
#
_cell.length_a   1.000
_cell.length_b   1.000
_cell.length_c   1.000
_cell.angle_alpha   90.00
_cell.angle_beta   90.00
_cell.angle_gamma   90.00
#
_symmetry.space_group_name_H-M   'P 1'
#
loop_
_entity.id
_entity.type
_entity.pdbx_description
1 polymer ?
#
loop_
_entity_poly.entity_id
_entity_poly.type
_entity_poly.pdbx_seq_one_letter_code
_entity_poly.pdbx_strand_id
1 'polypeptide(L)'
;MKAKHVIRRTTISIAVLGAATSSAYGYDFTMGDGAVQGSWVTNLTAGAGIRTKSPSCSLTGDPNAYGCGAAANTNQWGYGDNGNLNYRKGQPFSTYISATSELLLKMPSEGLKFMVRGTGMYDFLAGNTARTPLSSTASAQVVYNAQLLDLWAQKDFTIGGRNAHVRLGNQVINWGESMFAQSGINTTNSLDTQKLLIPGAQLKQALLPAPMLSVAADLSHGFSTEAYYQFQWNGNRYPPVGSYWSLANVFGRGAEPFTINTNNLNVAGPSAGTIAGLSGLDKGNSGVLDGIRNGLVNGTYAGPPFNDIGIPVSTQLPAKYRPQFGVKFNFSPRSFDANFAFYYLNYIDKSPVLSTLANGTAQWSYLGNRQLFGASANFGIGPWAIGTELSYRPRDAVALSSCFGAGGPLDLNTNGVPGTNCQQWVDKKKFQLDVNGLLALTRSGYPFLKLLGADSANLTWELTWIYYPGLGSSVTRNINGQQVTQVPATGYFPWLNNNSGLGYPITAGQGTSSSVGATIDFNWTYDGTLIHGWQVTPGVTFTTGLYGYTPTFTANYMQGMKSVNVYVLFNQNPPKWQAGINFAAFFGGHQTVGQPYADRNFVGVFVTRNF
;
A
#
# COMPACT_ATOMS: atom_id res chain seq x y z
N MET A 1 47.81 -21.99 -2.77
CA MET A 1 46.86 -21.57 -1.75
C MET A 1 45.85 -20.64 -2.40
N LYS A 2 44.63 -21.14 -2.71
CA LYS A 2 43.57 -20.35 -3.31
C LYS A 2 42.62 -19.92 -2.19
N ALA A 3 42.58 -18.63 -1.88
CA ALA A 3 41.65 -18.06 -0.94
C ALA A 3 40.24 -18.11 -1.56
N LYS A 4 39.34 -18.93 -1.01
CA LYS A 4 37.91 -18.92 -1.33
C LYS A 4 37.29 -17.76 -0.60
N HIS A 5 36.91 -16.71 -1.33
CA HIS A 5 36.02 -15.68 -0.83
C HIS A 5 34.62 -16.28 -0.66
N VAL A 6 34.26 -16.55 0.57
CA VAL A 6 32.86 -16.84 0.95
C VAL A 6 32.12 -15.51 0.99
N ILE A 7 31.42 -15.18 -0.09
CA ILE A 7 30.46 -14.09 -0.10
C ILE A 7 29.23 -14.57 0.69
N ARG A 8 29.08 -14.11 1.92
CA ARG A 8 27.83 -14.26 2.68
C ARG A 8 26.77 -13.46 1.97
N ARG A 9 25.86 -14.15 1.31
CA ARG A 9 24.66 -13.56 0.69
C ARG A 9 23.68 -13.16 1.79
N THR A 10 23.58 -11.88 2.04
CA THR A 10 22.44 -11.29 2.73
C THR A 10 21.34 -11.11 1.69
N THR A 11 20.18 -11.73 1.89
CA THR A 11 19.00 -11.54 1.07
C THR A 11 18.62 -10.05 1.11
N ILE A 12 18.84 -9.34 0.01
CA ILE A 12 18.56 -7.91 -0.10
C ILE A 12 17.19 -7.78 -0.77
N SER A 13 16.14 -7.69 0.05
CA SER A 13 14.85 -7.20 -0.44
C SER A 13 14.96 -5.68 -0.56
N ILE A 14 15.14 -5.18 -1.77
CA ILE A 14 15.27 -3.75 -2.04
C ILE A 14 13.89 -3.18 -2.27
N ALA A 15 13.43 -2.38 -1.34
CA ALA A 15 12.26 -1.54 -1.56
C ALA A 15 12.63 -0.34 -2.44
N VAL A 16 11.72 0.00 -3.33
CA VAL A 16 11.78 1.09 -4.28
C VAL A 16 11.57 2.45 -3.64
N LEU A 17 12.53 2.84 -2.94
CA LEU A 17 12.98 4.19 -2.69
C LEU A 17 14.45 3.98 -2.42
N GLY A 18 15.36 4.50 -3.26
CA GLY A 18 16.80 4.27 -3.20
C GLY A 18 17.36 4.20 -1.77
N ALA A 19 17.05 3.13 -1.07
CA ALA A 19 17.71 2.78 0.16
C ALA A 19 18.99 2.04 -0.27
N ALA A 20 20.02 2.83 -0.59
CA ALA A 20 21.36 2.29 -0.49
C ALA A 20 21.44 1.59 0.86
N THR A 21 21.76 0.30 0.86
CA THR A 21 22.10 -0.44 2.08
C THR A 21 23.41 0.14 2.61
N SER A 22 23.37 1.37 3.10
CA SER A 22 24.44 1.89 3.92
C SER A 22 24.40 1.12 5.22
N SER A 23 25.47 0.42 5.55
CA SER A 23 25.72 -0.01 6.91
C SER A 23 25.57 1.24 7.79
N ALA A 24 24.49 1.29 8.58
CA ALA A 24 24.24 2.40 9.47
C ALA A 24 25.47 2.54 10.38
N TYR A 25 25.99 3.75 10.48
CA TYR A 25 27.02 4.05 11.45
C TYR A 25 26.33 3.94 12.82
N GLY A 26 26.67 2.92 13.60
CA GLY A 26 26.08 2.62 14.88
C GLY A 26 27.15 2.58 15.94
N TYR A 27 26.74 2.74 17.19
CA TYR A 27 27.61 2.54 18.33
C TYR A 27 27.63 1.05 18.70
N ASP A 28 28.71 0.37 18.35
CA ASP A 28 28.96 -0.99 18.78
C ASP A 28 29.66 -0.97 20.14
N PHE A 29 29.20 -1.81 21.07
CA PHE A 29 29.76 -1.92 22.40
C PHE A 29 29.76 -3.36 22.91
N THR A 30 30.62 -3.62 23.87
CA THR A 30 30.69 -4.89 24.57
C THR A 30 30.63 -4.65 26.08
N MET A 31 29.98 -5.56 26.81
CA MET A 31 29.89 -5.56 28.27
C MET A 31 30.23 -6.96 28.81
N GLY A 32 30.73 -7.02 30.05
CA GLY A 32 31.01 -8.28 30.74
C GLY A 32 32.05 -9.12 29.99
N ASP A 33 33.21 -8.55 29.70
CA ASP A 33 34.33 -9.22 28.99
C ASP A 33 33.92 -9.87 27.66
N GLY A 34 32.97 -9.23 26.95
CA GLY A 34 32.45 -9.72 25.67
C GLY A 34 31.24 -10.64 25.77
N ALA A 35 30.72 -10.91 26.97
CA ALA A 35 29.53 -11.73 27.17
C ALA A 35 28.29 -11.12 26.50
N VAL A 36 28.19 -9.78 26.44
CA VAL A 36 27.14 -9.05 25.72
C VAL A 36 27.77 -8.17 24.67
N GLN A 37 27.33 -8.34 23.43
CA GLN A 37 27.67 -7.48 22.29
C GLN A 37 26.44 -6.68 21.91
N GLY A 38 26.54 -5.36 21.89
CA GLY A 38 25.45 -4.46 21.53
C GLY A 38 25.75 -3.66 20.28
N SER A 39 24.72 -3.38 19.49
CA SER A 39 24.77 -2.44 18.39
C SER A 39 23.59 -1.49 18.53
N TRP A 40 23.87 -0.21 18.69
CA TRP A 40 22.85 0.82 18.82
C TRP A 40 22.95 1.81 17.67
N VAL A 41 21.91 1.89 16.87
CA VAL A 41 21.82 2.75 15.69
C VAL A 41 20.66 3.71 15.85
N THR A 42 20.90 5.00 15.64
CA THR A 42 19.86 6.02 15.61
C THR A 42 19.96 6.84 14.33
N ASN A 43 18.87 6.89 13.59
CA ASN A 43 18.73 7.72 12.40
C ASN A 43 17.86 8.93 12.75
N LEU A 44 18.39 10.13 12.64
CA LEU A 44 17.65 11.37 12.76
C LEU A 44 17.50 11.98 11.36
N THR A 45 16.26 12.11 10.89
CA THR A 45 15.94 12.57 9.53
C THR A 45 15.13 13.85 9.59
N ALA A 46 15.49 14.84 8.79
CA ALA A 46 14.66 15.99 8.45
C ALA A 46 14.33 15.92 6.95
N GLY A 47 13.08 16.17 6.59
CA GLY A 47 12.65 16.12 5.20
C GLY A 47 11.49 17.04 4.89
N ALA A 48 11.29 17.29 3.59
CA ALA A 48 10.17 18.09 3.10
C ALA A 48 9.68 17.56 1.74
N GLY A 49 8.37 17.73 1.51
CA GLY A 49 7.73 17.44 0.23
C GLY A 49 6.88 18.63 -0.21
N ILE A 50 7.06 19.09 -1.44
CA ILE A 50 6.36 20.26 -2.00
C ILE A 50 5.60 19.83 -3.23
N ARG A 51 4.29 20.12 -3.28
CA ARG A 51 3.44 19.86 -4.44
C ARG A 51 3.83 20.74 -5.61
N THR A 52 4.05 20.15 -6.80
CA THR A 52 4.47 20.89 -8.00
C THR A 52 3.36 21.08 -9.03
N LYS A 53 2.24 20.36 -8.92
CA LYS A 53 1.12 20.39 -9.85
C LYS A 53 -0.17 20.84 -9.16
N SER A 54 -0.97 21.67 -9.83
CA SER A 54 -2.30 22.08 -9.33
C SER A 54 -3.26 20.89 -9.29
N PRO A 55 -4.28 20.90 -8.40
CA PRO A 55 -5.38 19.95 -8.47
C PRO A 55 -6.00 19.92 -9.87
N SER A 56 -6.31 18.70 -10.34
CA SER A 56 -6.99 18.49 -11.62
C SER A 56 -8.49 18.49 -11.44
N CYS A 57 -9.23 19.18 -12.30
CA CYS A 57 -10.68 19.18 -12.28
C CYS A 57 -11.28 17.77 -12.45
N SER A 58 -10.60 16.88 -13.19
CA SER A 58 -11.02 15.47 -13.31
C SER A 58 -10.90 14.66 -12.02
N LEU A 59 -10.16 15.17 -11.03
CA LEU A 59 -9.96 14.57 -9.71
C LEU A 59 -10.51 15.45 -8.57
N THR A 60 -11.30 16.47 -8.91
CA THR A 60 -11.92 17.43 -7.98
C THR A 60 -13.43 17.36 -8.10
N GLY A 61 -14.13 17.13 -7.00
CA GLY A 61 -15.60 17.04 -6.99
C GLY A 61 -16.29 18.39 -6.94
N ASP A 62 -15.67 19.39 -6.33
CA ASP A 62 -16.23 20.71 -6.13
C ASP A 62 -16.08 21.60 -7.38
N PRO A 63 -17.18 21.97 -8.06
CA PRO A 63 -17.13 22.85 -9.23
C PRO A 63 -16.62 24.27 -8.92
N ASN A 64 -16.72 24.72 -7.67
CA ASN A 64 -16.23 26.02 -7.25
C ASN A 64 -14.72 26.02 -6.94
N ALA A 65 -14.12 24.83 -6.76
CA ALA A 65 -12.70 24.72 -6.49
C ALA A 65 -11.86 24.96 -7.77
N TYR A 66 -10.84 25.79 -7.67
CA TYR A 66 -9.84 26.04 -8.73
C TYR A 66 -10.44 26.47 -10.09
N GLY A 67 -11.67 27.00 -10.08
CA GLY A 67 -12.34 27.43 -11.31
C GLY A 67 -12.76 26.28 -12.22
N CYS A 68 -12.95 25.08 -11.70
CA CYS A 68 -13.28 23.89 -12.48
C CYS A 68 -14.64 23.98 -13.17
N GLY A 69 -15.64 24.60 -12.56
CA GLY A 69 -16.97 24.72 -13.16
C GLY A 69 -17.53 23.37 -13.62
N ALA A 70 -17.99 23.31 -14.85
CA ALA A 70 -18.52 22.09 -15.47
C ALA A 70 -17.45 20.99 -15.71
N ALA A 71 -16.16 21.30 -15.62
CA ALA A 71 -15.08 20.33 -15.76
C ALA A 71 -14.79 19.56 -14.46
N ALA A 72 -15.41 19.94 -13.34
CA ALA A 72 -15.30 19.20 -12.10
C ALA A 72 -15.87 17.78 -12.25
N ASN A 73 -15.17 16.80 -11.68
CA ASN A 73 -15.67 15.44 -11.62
C ASN A 73 -16.65 15.29 -10.45
N THR A 74 -17.91 15.59 -10.69
CA THR A 74 -18.94 15.56 -9.66
C THR A 74 -19.10 14.19 -8.98
N ASN A 75 -18.59 13.12 -9.58
CA ASN A 75 -18.53 11.80 -8.91
C ASN A 75 -17.58 11.78 -7.72
N GLN A 76 -16.55 12.61 -7.70
CA GLN A 76 -15.67 12.79 -6.53
C GLN A 76 -16.38 13.45 -5.35
N TRP A 77 -17.51 14.09 -5.58
CA TRP A 77 -18.29 14.71 -4.50
C TRP A 77 -18.66 13.70 -3.42
N GLY A 78 -19.18 12.54 -3.82
CA GLY A 78 -19.62 11.50 -2.90
C GLY A 78 -18.51 10.86 -2.06
N TYR A 79 -17.25 10.91 -2.53
CA TYR A 79 -16.09 10.32 -1.84
C TYR A 79 -15.26 11.35 -1.11
N GLY A 80 -15.39 12.60 -1.52
CA GLY A 80 -14.59 13.70 -1.03
C GLY A 80 -13.19 13.74 -1.63
N ASP A 81 -12.72 14.96 -1.78
CA ASP A 81 -11.43 15.33 -2.39
C ASP A 81 -10.57 16.19 -1.47
N ASN A 82 -10.84 16.15 -0.16
CA ASN A 82 -10.13 16.97 0.83
C ASN A 82 -8.61 16.86 0.69
N GLY A 83 -8.07 15.65 0.53
CA GLY A 83 -6.64 15.46 0.34
C GLY A 83 -6.11 16.15 -0.91
N ASN A 84 -6.92 16.34 -1.95
CA ASN A 84 -6.55 17.07 -3.15
C ASN A 84 -6.61 18.58 -2.94
N LEU A 85 -7.66 19.06 -2.30
CA LEU A 85 -7.93 20.49 -2.14
C LEU A 85 -7.17 21.14 -0.99
N ASN A 86 -6.70 20.35 -0.02
CA ASN A 86 -5.98 20.83 1.16
C ASN A 86 -4.58 21.34 0.89
N TYR A 87 -3.96 20.98 -0.26
CA TYR A 87 -2.58 21.38 -0.56
C TYR A 87 -2.50 21.99 -1.96
N ARG A 88 -2.14 23.26 -2.05
CA ARG A 88 -2.02 23.99 -3.31
C ARG A 88 -0.67 23.72 -3.99
N LYS A 89 -0.59 23.97 -5.30
CA LYS A 89 0.69 23.99 -6.02
C LYS A 89 1.68 24.95 -5.34
N GLY A 90 2.92 24.50 -5.13
CA GLY A 90 3.96 25.24 -4.44
C GLY A 90 3.88 25.16 -2.91
N GLN A 91 2.82 24.57 -2.34
CA GLN A 91 2.68 24.40 -0.91
C GLN A 91 3.39 23.12 -0.44
N PRO A 92 4.16 23.18 0.67
CA PRO A 92 4.66 21.97 1.30
C PRO A 92 3.48 21.17 1.87
N PHE A 93 3.45 19.88 1.55
CA PHE A 93 2.49 18.94 2.14
C PHE A 93 3.07 18.16 3.31
N SER A 94 4.37 18.26 3.51
CA SER A 94 5.11 17.65 4.62
C SER A 94 6.39 18.46 4.83
N THR A 95 6.72 18.69 6.09
CA THR A 95 8.03 19.21 6.54
C THR A 95 8.26 18.64 7.92
N TYR A 96 9.07 17.61 8.01
CA TYR A 96 9.12 16.77 9.18
C TYR A 96 10.52 16.58 9.75
N ILE A 97 10.55 16.23 11.04
CA ILE A 97 11.68 15.56 11.68
C ILE A 97 11.23 14.19 12.15
N SER A 98 12.10 13.20 12.02
CA SER A 98 11.86 11.85 12.53
C SER A 98 13.11 11.24 13.13
N ALA A 99 12.92 10.43 14.15
CA ALA A 99 13.97 9.62 14.75
C ALA A 99 13.57 8.15 14.69
N THR A 100 14.49 7.29 14.26
CA THR A 100 14.34 5.84 14.34
C THR A 100 15.54 5.30 15.07
N SER A 101 15.32 4.63 16.20
CA SER A 101 16.37 4.07 17.03
C SER A 101 16.17 2.56 17.14
N GLU A 102 17.27 1.81 17.01
CA GLU A 102 17.29 0.36 17.13
C GLU A 102 18.49 -0.09 17.96
N LEU A 103 18.21 -0.97 18.91
CA LEU A 103 19.19 -1.61 19.77
C LEU A 103 19.12 -3.12 19.56
N LEU A 104 20.21 -3.71 19.12
CA LEU A 104 20.40 -5.15 19.02
C LEU A 104 21.44 -5.60 20.06
N LEU A 105 21.01 -6.46 20.98
CA LEU A 105 21.90 -7.11 21.94
C LEU A 105 22.08 -8.57 21.56
N LYS A 106 23.30 -9.07 21.65
CA LYS A 106 23.67 -10.47 21.41
C LYS A 106 24.46 -11.00 22.59
N MET A 107 24.11 -12.19 23.03
CA MET A 107 24.84 -12.97 24.03
C MET A 107 25.31 -14.27 23.36
N PRO A 108 26.49 -14.28 22.71
CA PRO A 108 26.92 -15.39 21.85
C PRO A 108 27.04 -16.70 22.60
N SER A 109 27.57 -16.69 23.83
CA SER A 109 27.71 -17.89 24.68
C SER A 109 26.36 -18.56 24.99
N GLU A 110 25.32 -17.73 25.16
CA GLU A 110 23.96 -18.18 25.47
C GLU A 110 23.13 -18.40 24.21
N GLY A 111 23.60 -18.00 23.03
CA GLY A 111 22.82 -17.98 21.80
C GLY A 111 21.59 -17.08 21.87
N LEU A 112 21.60 -16.04 22.71
CA LEU A 112 20.46 -15.13 22.90
C LEU A 112 20.67 -13.83 22.10
N LYS A 113 19.56 -13.31 21.55
CA LYS A 113 19.51 -12.03 20.87
C LYS A 113 18.24 -11.28 21.28
N PHE A 114 18.35 -9.97 21.45
CA PHE A 114 17.22 -9.08 21.74
C PHE A 114 17.27 -7.90 20.80
N MET A 115 16.11 -7.50 20.28
CA MET A 115 15.96 -6.33 19.42
C MET A 115 14.86 -5.44 19.96
N VAL A 116 15.16 -4.15 20.02
CA VAL A 116 14.17 -3.09 20.24
C VAL A 116 14.34 -2.06 19.13
N ARG A 117 13.26 -1.73 18.43
CA ARG A 117 13.23 -0.66 17.43
C ARG A 117 11.99 0.20 17.63
N GLY A 118 12.17 1.49 17.67
CA GLY A 118 11.11 2.48 17.74
C GLY A 118 11.32 3.60 16.74
N THR A 119 10.25 4.26 16.36
CA THR A 119 10.29 5.44 15.50
C THR A 119 9.35 6.52 16.00
N GLY A 120 9.75 7.77 15.88
CA GLY A 120 8.95 8.95 16.15
C GLY A 120 9.06 9.96 15.02
N MET A 121 7.98 10.68 14.74
CA MET A 121 7.94 11.73 13.72
C MET A 121 7.06 12.89 14.19
N TYR A 122 7.48 14.10 13.86
CA TYR A 122 6.66 15.29 13.94
C TYR A 122 6.76 16.06 12.63
N ASP A 123 5.60 16.35 12.02
CA ASP A 123 5.49 17.11 10.78
C ASP A 123 4.89 18.49 11.08
N PHE A 124 5.66 19.54 10.79
CA PHE A 124 5.31 20.93 11.09
C PHE A 124 4.21 21.49 10.19
N LEU A 125 4.08 20.96 8.96
CA LEU A 125 3.23 21.56 7.94
C LEU A 125 2.15 20.61 7.39
N ALA A 126 2.19 19.30 7.66
CA ALA A 126 1.16 18.37 7.19
C ALA A 126 -0.25 18.74 7.69
N GLY A 127 -0.36 19.36 8.87
CA GLY A 127 -1.62 19.86 9.42
C GLY A 127 -2.04 21.24 8.92
N ASN A 128 -1.18 21.94 8.17
CA ASN A 128 -1.48 23.28 7.64
C ASN A 128 -2.23 23.18 6.31
N THR A 129 -3.48 22.77 6.39
CA THR A 129 -4.33 22.51 5.24
C THR A 129 -5.00 23.80 4.72
N ALA A 130 -5.19 23.91 3.42
CA ALA A 130 -5.75 25.11 2.81
C ALA A 130 -7.27 25.22 2.93
N ARG A 131 -7.98 24.11 3.19
CA ARG A 131 -9.45 24.07 3.15
C ARG A 131 -10.06 23.41 4.39
N THR A 132 -9.79 22.13 4.61
CA THR A 132 -10.44 21.32 5.64
C THR A 132 -9.39 20.86 6.66
N PRO A 133 -9.53 21.20 7.96
CA PRO A 133 -8.64 20.72 8.98
C PRO A 133 -8.58 19.20 9.06
N LEU A 134 -7.41 18.66 9.37
CA LEU A 134 -7.29 17.23 9.66
C LEU A 134 -8.00 16.90 10.97
N SER A 135 -8.72 15.77 11.00
CA SER A 135 -9.27 15.25 12.26
C SER A 135 -8.13 14.90 13.24
N SER A 136 -8.44 14.77 14.54
CA SER A 136 -7.45 14.37 15.55
C SER A 136 -6.83 13.00 15.24
N THR A 137 -7.62 12.05 14.72
CA THR A 137 -7.16 10.72 14.35
C THR A 137 -6.28 10.73 13.10
N ALA A 138 -6.55 11.61 12.13
CA ALA A 138 -5.70 11.84 10.97
C ALA A 138 -4.39 12.50 11.37
N SER A 139 -4.44 13.55 12.20
CA SER A 139 -3.25 14.25 12.74
C SER A 139 -2.34 13.30 13.53
N ALA A 140 -2.90 12.39 14.31
CA ALA A 140 -2.15 11.35 15.03
C ALA A 140 -1.42 10.34 14.14
N GLN A 141 -1.61 10.39 12.83
CA GLN A 141 -0.87 9.56 11.88
C GLN A 141 0.16 10.36 11.07
N VAL A 142 -0.16 11.59 10.65
CA VAL A 142 0.69 12.36 9.72
C VAL A 142 1.37 13.56 10.33
N VAL A 143 0.82 14.14 11.42
CA VAL A 143 1.43 15.30 12.10
C VAL A 143 2.36 14.85 13.22
N TYR A 144 1.92 13.95 14.08
CA TYR A 144 2.73 13.39 15.15
C TYR A 144 2.48 11.90 15.29
N ASN A 145 3.55 11.13 15.26
CA ASN A 145 3.45 9.67 15.33
C ASN A 145 4.65 9.13 16.11
N ALA A 146 4.39 8.32 17.12
CA ALA A 146 5.40 7.54 17.81
C ALA A 146 4.92 6.09 17.92
N GLN A 147 5.78 5.15 17.58
CA GLN A 147 5.43 3.72 17.61
C GLN A 147 6.63 2.85 17.89
N LEU A 148 6.39 1.82 18.67
CA LEU A 148 7.28 0.68 18.80
C LEU A 148 7.11 -0.20 17.57
N LEU A 149 8.22 -0.46 16.87
CA LEU A 149 8.28 -1.37 15.73
C LEU A 149 8.64 -2.77 16.22
N ASP A 150 9.92 -3.13 16.19
CA ASP A 150 10.36 -4.43 16.64
C ASP A 150 10.57 -4.45 18.16
N LEU A 151 10.15 -5.55 18.78
CA LEU A 151 10.46 -5.90 20.15
C LEU A 151 10.42 -7.41 20.26
N TRP A 152 11.58 -8.06 20.14
CA TRP A 152 11.63 -9.50 20.17
C TRP A 152 12.88 -10.05 20.86
N ALA A 153 12.75 -11.27 21.38
CA ALA A 153 13.84 -12.10 21.86
C ALA A 153 13.98 -13.34 20.95
N GLN A 154 15.22 -13.74 20.70
CA GLN A 154 15.55 -14.94 19.92
C GLN A 154 16.54 -15.81 20.69
N LYS A 155 16.32 -17.12 20.66
CA LYS A 155 17.24 -18.14 21.13
C LYS A 155 17.72 -18.95 19.94
N ASP A 156 19.02 -18.95 19.72
CA ASP A 156 19.70 -19.85 18.78
C ASP A 156 20.14 -21.12 19.51
N PHE A 157 20.01 -22.27 18.86
CA PHE A 157 20.43 -23.56 19.40
C PHE A 157 20.78 -24.53 18.28
N THR A 158 21.37 -25.65 18.64
CA THR A 158 21.76 -26.69 17.70
C THR A 158 21.04 -27.99 18.05
N ILE A 159 20.37 -28.59 17.06
CA ILE A 159 19.70 -29.87 17.18
C ILE A 159 20.34 -30.85 16.22
N GLY A 160 20.96 -31.91 16.72
CA GLY A 160 21.65 -32.91 15.87
C GLY A 160 22.74 -32.31 14.95
N GLY A 161 23.48 -31.33 15.46
CA GLY A 161 24.51 -30.63 14.69
C GLY A 161 24.02 -29.60 13.66
N ARG A 162 22.72 -29.25 13.68
CA ARG A 162 22.08 -28.29 12.75
C ARG A 162 21.58 -27.08 13.50
N ASN A 163 21.69 -25.91 12.86
CA ASN A 163 21.25 -24.66 13.46
C ASN A 163 19.71 -24.56 13.47
N ALA A 164 19.20 -24.07 14.57
CA ALA A 164 17.80 -23.71 14.70
C ALA A 164 17.67 -22.46 15.57
N HIS A 165 16.56 -21.75 15.45
CA HIS A 165 16.24 -20.65 16.34
C HIS A 165 14.73 -20.51 16.55
N VAL A 166 14.38 -19.96 17.68
CA VAL A 166 13.03 -19.53 18.02
C VAL A 166 13.08 -18.05 18.33
N ARG A 167 12.13 -17.29 17.80
CA ARG A 167 11.98 -15.86 18.05
C ARG A 167 10.55 -15.57 18.50
N LEU A 168 10.41 -14.78 19.56
CA LEU A 168 9.13 -14.37 20.14
C LEU A 168 9.08 -12.86 20.30
N GLY A 169 8.00 -12.25 19.88
CA GLY A 169 7.73 -10.82 20.04
C GLY A 169 7.24 -10.14 18.78
N ASN A 170 7.22 -8.81 18.80
CA ASN A 170 6.90 -7.98 17.63
C ASN A 170 8.01 -8.10 16.61
N GLN A 171 7.69 -8.65 15.45
CA GLN A 171 8.65 -8.92 14.38
C GLN A 171 8.00 -8.86 13.01
N VAL A 172 8.83 -8.76 11.98
CA VAL A 172 8.48 -8.80 10.56
C VAL A 172 8.93 -10.13 9.98
N ILE A 173 8.11 -10.74 9.16
CA ILE A 173 8.44 -11.95 8.37
C ILE A 173 8.64 -11.52 6.92
N ASN A 174 9.81 -11.75 6.37
CA ASN A 174 10.12 -11.38 4.98
C ASN A 174 10.27 -12.63 4.11
N TRP A 175 9.18 -13.01 3.46
CA TRP A 175 9.10 -14.15 2.56
C TRP A 175 8.76 -13.70 1.14
N GLY A 176 9.19 -14.49 0.15
CA GLY A 176 9.00 -14.17 -1.27
C GLY A 176 10.21 -13.49 -1.90
N GLU A 177 10.16 -13.32 -3.21
CA GLU A 177 11.22 -12.72 -4.04
C GLU A 177 10.78 -11.40 -4.68
N SER A 178 9.51 -11.02 -4.58
CA SER A 178 8.98 -9.75 -5.11
C SER A 178 9.69 -8.55 -4.50
N MET A 179 10.05 -7.58 -5.35
CA MET A 179 10.82 -6.39 -4.97
C MET A 179 9.94 -5.15 -4.86
N PHE A 180 9.04 -4.95 -5.82
CA PHE A 180 8.19 -3.78 -5.94
C PHE A 180 6.70 -4.13 -5.84
N ALA A 181 6.32 -5.32 -6.33
CA ALA A 181 4.93 -5.74 -6.36
C ALA A 181 4.41 -6.06 -4.97
N GLN A 182 3.19 -5.66 -4.72
CA GLN A 182 2.46 -6.01 -3.50
C GLN A 182 1.50 -7.18 -3.77
N SER A 183 1.02 -7.79 -2.70
CA SER A 183 0.03 -8.86 -2.76
C SER A 183 0.52 -10.18 -3.39
N GLY A 184 1.83 -10.39 -3.45
CA GLY A 184 2.48 -11.66 -3.73
C GLY A 184 2.54 -12.58 -2.51
N ILE A 185 3.64 -13.29 -2.33
CA ILE A 185 3.89 -14.17 -1.16
C ILE A 185 4.03 -13.33 0.12
N ASN A 186 4.62 -12.13 0.04
CA ASN A 186 4.84 -11.25 1.19
C ASN A 186 3.53 -10.56 1.62
N THR A 187 2.63 -11.31 2.25
CA THR A 187 1.33 -10.82 2.76
C THR A 187 1.21 -10.85 4.28
N THR A 188 2.22 -11.36 4.98
CA THR A 188 2.21 -11.49 6.44
C THR A 188 2.26 -10.13 7.13
N ASN A 189 3.11 -9.24 6.62
CA ASN A 189 3.32 -7.94 7.21
C ASN A 189 2.27 -6.92 6.73
N SER A 190 1.88 -6.05 7.64
CA SER A 190 1.12 -4.85 7.29
C SER A 190 2.05 -3.71 6.95
N LEU A 191 1.58 -2.78 6.13
CA LEU A 191 2.30 -1.62 5.67
C LEU A 191 1.61 -0.32 6.12
N ASP A 192 2.39 0.65 6.54
CA ASP A 192 1.97 2.05 6.59
C ASP A 192 2.30 2.68 5.23
N THR A 193 1.31 2.68 4.34
CA THR A 193 1.49 3.16 2.97
C THR A 193 1.74 4.66 2.90
N GLN A 194 1.26 5.42 3.89
CA GLN A 194 1.57 6.85 4.03
C GLN A 194 3.08 7.08 4.18
N LYS A 195 3.76 6.26 4.99
CA LYS A 195 5.20 6.40 5.22
C LYS A 195 6.04 6.10 3.98
N LEU A 196 5.58 5.19 3.11
CA LEU A 196 6.26 4.91 1.84
C LEU A 196 6.27 6.11 0.87
N LEU A 197 5.37 7.07 1.08
CA LEU A 197 5.20 8.23 0.21
C LEU A 197 5.87 9.50 0.75
N ILE A 198 6.56 9.42 1.89
CA ILE A 198 7.28 10.53 2.51
C ILE A 198 8.74 10.52 2.03
N PRO A 199 9.29 11.63 1.50
CA PRO A 199 10.69 11.71 1.09
C PRO A 199 11.64 11.32 2.23
N GLY A 200 12.61 10.43 1.97
CA GLY A 200 13.58 9.98 2.97
C GLY A 200 13.12 8.94 3.98
N ALA A 201 11.85 8.51 3.93
CA ALA A 201 11.38 7.43 4.78
C ALA A 201 12.02 6.09 4.38
N GLN A 202 12.38 5.29 5.37
CA GLN A 202 12.97 3.97 5.16
C GLN A 202 11.88 2.89 5.22
N LEU A 203 12.02 1.82 4.42
CA LEU A 203 11.06 0.70 4.42
C LEU A 203 10.82 0.13 5.82
N LYS A 204 11.89 0.03 6.63
CA LYS A 204 11.79 -0.46 8.02
C LYS A 204 10.85 0.37 8.92
N GLN A 205 10.55 1.61 8.54
CA GLN A 205 9.59 2.48 9.25
C GLN A 205 8.16 2.26 8.78
N ALA A 206 7.98 1.78 7.55
CA ALA A 206 6.68 1.52 6.93
C ALA A 206 6.16 0.11 7.21
N LEU A 207 7.04 -0.86 7.42
CA LEU A 207 6.65 -2.21 7.83
C LEU A 207 6.13 -2.18 9.27
N LEU A 208 4.95 -2.73 9.48
CA LEU A 208 4.29 -2.79 10.78
C LEU A 208 4.43 -4.20 11.37
N PRO A 209 5.35 -4.40 12.33
CA PRO A 209 5.52 -5.69 12.98
C PRO A 209 4.27 -6.13 13.74
N ALA A 210 4.14 -7.43 13.96
CA ALA A 210 3.07 -8.01 14.77
C ALA A 210 3.64 -8.97 15.81
N PRO A 211 2.94 -9.20 16.93
CA PRO A 211 3.33 -10.20 17.92
C PRO A 211 3.25 -11.60 17.31
N MET A 212 4.39 -12.28 17.23
CA MET A 212 4.52 -13.60 16.62
C MET A 212 5.50 -14.48 17.39
N LEU A 213 5.27 -15.79 17.31
CA LEU A 213 6.28 -16.81 17.50
C LEU A 213 6.78 -17.24 16.12
N SER A 214 8.07 -17.23 15.87
CA SER A 214 8.66 -17.80 14.66
C SER A 214 9.76 -18.80 15.01
N VAL A 215 9.89 -19.81 14.18
CA VAL A 215 10.86 -20.89 14.30
C VAL A 215 11.52 -21.06 12.94
N ALA A 216 12.86 -21.23 12.93
CA ALA A 216 13.56 -21.65 11.74
C ALA A 216 14.56 -22.74 12.10
N ALA A 217 14.77 -23.68 11.18
CA ALA A 217 15.70 -24.80 11.37
C ALA A 217 16.30 -25.27 10.05
N ASP A 218 17.60 -25.54 10.07
CA ASP A 218 18.27 -26.29 9.03
C ASP A 218 17.90 -27.78 9.16
N LEU A 219 17.47 -28.38 8.06
CA LEU A 219 17.06 -29.79 8.03
C LEU A 219 18.25 -30.66 7.56
N SER A 220 18.36 -30.97 6.30
CA SER A 220 19.47 -31.75 5.75
C SER A 220 19.59 -31.53 4.24
N HIS A 221 20.76 -31.81 3.69
CA HIS A 221 20.99 -31.83 2.25
C HIS A 221 20.53 -30.55 1.51
N GLY A 222 20.69 -29.37 2.14
CA GLY A 222 20.28 -28.09 1.57
C GLY A 222 18.82 -27.72 1.83
N PHE A 223 18.10 -28.49 2.63
CA PHE A 223 16.76 -28.13 3.08
C PHE A 223 16.78 -27.33 4.38
N SER A 224 15.92 -26.31 4.47
CA SER A 224 15.61 -25.61 5.72
C SER A 224 14.10 -25.28 5.78
N THR A 225 13.62 -24.98 6.95
CA THR A 225 12.22 -24.61 7.16
C THR A 225 12.10 -23.40 8.07
N GLU A 226 11.07 -22.61 7.82
CA GLU A 226 10.65 -21.51 8.68
C GLU A 226 9.15 -21.64 8.93
N ALA A 227 8.69 -21.33 10.14
CA ALA A 227 7.27 -21.25 10.46
C ALA A 227 7.01 -20.08 11.40
N TYR A 228 5.82 -19.52 11.32
CA TYR A 228 5.39 -18.52 12.29
C TYR A 228 3.93 -18.73 12.72
N TYR A 229 3.62 -18.23 13.91
CA TYR A 229 2.27 -18.08 14.42
C TYR A 229 2.10 -16.63 14.89
N GLN A 230 1.17 -15.91 14.27
CA GLN A 230 0.85 -14.52 14.61
C GLN A 230 -0.30 -14.48 15.60
N PHE A 231 -0.07 -13.92 16.78
CA PHE A 231 -1.04 -13.86 17.87
C PHE A 231 -2.09 -12.77 17.68
N GLN A 232 -1.71 -11.66 17.05
CA GLN A 232 -2.59 -10.51 16.91
C GLN A 232 -2.55 -9.99 15.49
N TRP A 233 -3.73 -9.73 14.91
CA TRP A 233 -3.85 -9.12 13.60
C TRP A 233 -3.55 -7.62 13.65
N ASN A 234 -2.94 -7.11 12.58
CA ASN A 234 -2.85 -5.71 12.22
C ASN A 234 -3.16 -5.55 10.72
N GLY A 235 -3.78 -4.44 10.34
CA GLY A 235 -4.08 -4.11 8.95
C GLY A 235 -3.12 -3.07 8.38
N ASN A 236 -3.16 -2.90 7.05
CA ASN A 236 -2.46 -1.80 6.41
C ASN A 236 -2.99 -0.46 6.93
N ARG A 237 -2.10 0.51 7.06
CA ARG A 237 -2.45 1.91 7.34
C ARG A 237 -2.38 2.68 6.03
N TYR A 238 -3.50 3.25 5.65
CA TYR A 238 -3.61 4.07 4.45
C TYR A 238 -3.47 5.55 4.78
N PRO A 239 -3.20 6.42 3.80
CA PRO A 239 -3.20 7.85 4.01
C PRO A 239 -4.50 8.31 4.66
N PRO A 240 -4.45 9.03 5.79
CA PRO A 240 -5.63 9.47 6.50
C PRO A 240 -6.36 10.57 5.75
N VAL A 241 -7.65 10.69 5.99
CA VAL A 241 -8.53 11.63 5.31
C VAL A 241 -8.00 13.06 5.42
N GLY A 242 -8.01 13.77 4.29
CA GLY A 242 -7.55 15.14 4.18
C GLY A 242 -6.03 15.32 4.07
N SER A 243 -5.22 14.26 4.28
CA SER A 243 -3.78 14.32 4.02
C SER A 243 -3.48 14.32 2.52
N TYR A 244 -2.30 14.78 2.13
CA TYR A 244 -1.90 14.94 0.72
C TYR A 244 -2.10 13.68 -0.13
N TRP A 245 -1.85 12.50 0.42
CA TRP A 245 -1.94 11.24 -0.28
C TRP A 245 -3.31 10.55 -0.17
N SER A 246 -4.25 11.16 0.57
CA SER A 246 -5.63 10.66 0.64
C SER A 246 -6.32 10.80 -0.71
N LEU A 247 -6.94 9.71 -1.17
CA LEU A 247 -7.68 9.66 -2.43
C LEU A 247 -9.19 9.83 -2.22
N ALA A 248 -9.67 9.63 -0.98
CA ALA A 248 -11.08 9.74 -0.64
C ALA A 248 -11.25 10.08 0.85
N ASN A 249 -12.40 10.66 1.21
CA ASN A 249 -12.71 11.00 2.60
C ASN A 249 -13.40 9.86 3.36
N VAL A 250 -13.81 8.81 2.69
CA VAL A 250 -14.68 7.75 3.21
C VAL A 250 -13.91 6.54 3.78
N PHE A 251 -12.60 6.61 3.79
CA PHE A 251 -11.76 5.50 4.20
C PHE A 251 -10.50 5.96 4.95
N GLY A 252 -10.11 5.16 5.95
CA GLY A 252 -8.93 5.44 6.76
C GLY A 252 -9.25 6.24 8.02
N ARG A 253 -8.20 6.75 8.67
CA ARG A 253 -8.36 7.58 9.87
C ARG A 253 -8.98 8.91 9.49
N GLY A 254 -9.99 9.30 10.26
CA GLY A 254 -10.78 10.50 9.97
C GLY A 254 -11.83 10.30 8.89
N ALA A 255 -12.21 9.05 8.58
CA ALA A 255 -13.25 8.76 7.60
C ALA A 255 -14.53 9.52 7.90
N GLU A 256 -15.10 10.10 6.85
CA GLU A 256 -16.34 10.86 6.82
C GLU A 256 -17.42 10.02 6.13
N PRO A 257 -18.72 10.32 6.33
CA PRO A 257 -19.80 9.67 5.60
C PRO A 257 -19.64 9.83 4.08
N PHE A 258 -20.14 8.84 3.32
CA PHE A 258 -20.36 9.05 1.89
C PHE A 258 -21.41 10.12 1.68
N THR A 259 -21.16 10.99 0.72
CA THR A 259 -22.09 12.07 0.41
C THR A 259 -22.81 11.78 -0.90
N ILE A 260 -24.13 11.77 -0.90
CA ILE A 260 -24.94 11.73 -2.11
C ILE A 260 -25.32 13.17 -2.45
N ASN A 261 -24.84 13.66 -3.59
CA ASN A 261 -25.26 14.97 -4.10
C ASN A 261 -26.65 14.83 -4.73
N THR A 262 -27.66 15.35 -4.03
CA THR A 262 -29.05 15.29 -4.46
C THR A 262 -29.39 16.25 -5.61
N ASN A 263 -28.57 17.28 -5.88
CA ASN A 263 -28.74 18.13 -7.07
C ASN A 263 -28.56 17.35 -8.39
N ASN A 264 -27.92 16.21 -8.31
CA ASN A 264 -27.69 15.31 -9.43
C ASN A 264 -28.73 14.18 -9.51
N LEU A 265 -29.55 14.01 -8.50
CA LEU A 265 -30.84 13.31 -8.65
C LEU A 265 -31.68 14.23 -9.52
N ASN A 266 -31.81 13.90 -10.81
CA ASN A 266 -32.60 14.70 -11.77
C ASN A 266 -34.08 14.57 -11.38
N VAL A 267 -34.48 15.34 -10.38
CA VAL A 267 -35.79 15.26 -9.68
C VAL A 267 -36.78 16.15 -10.40
N ALA A 268 -36.99 15.91 -11.68
CA ALA A 268 -38.20 16.35 -12.33
C ALA A 268 -39.38 15.43 -11.88
N GLY A 269 -39.61 15.39 -10.56
CA GLY A 269 -40.55 14.50 -9.89
C GLY A 269 -39.93 13.15 -9.51
N PRO A 270 -39.54 12.96 -8.21
CA PRO A 270 -39.03 11.66 -7.77
C PRO A 270 -40.14 10.62 -7.92
N SER A 271 -39.86 9.54 -8.63
CA SER A 271 -40.77 8.40 -8.67
C SER A 271 -40.94 7.84 -7.25
N ALA A 272 -42.09 7.27 -6.96
CA ALA A 272 -42.32 6.62 -5.66
C ALA A 272 -41.26 5.58 -5.31
N GLY A 273 -40.62 4.95 -6.31
CA GLY A 273 -39.48 4.02 -6.14
C GLY A 273 -38.19 4.68 -5.67
N THR A 274 -37.86 5.88 -6.17
CA THR A 274 -36.70 6.66 -5.71
C THR A 274 -36.86 7.02 -4.23
N ILE A 275 -38.06 7.40 -3.83
CA ILE A 275 -38.37 7.77 -2.43
C ILE A 275 -38.36 6.54 -1.53
N ALA A 276 -38.88 5.41 -1.98
CA ALA A 276 -38.88 4.16 -1.24
C ALA A 276 -37.43 3.63 -1.05
N GLY A 277 -36.55 3.81 -2.05
CA GLY A 277 -35.11 3.49 -1.93
C GLY A 277 -34.41 4.33 -0.88
N LEU A 278 -34.73 5.63 -0.78
CA LEU A 278 -34.21 6.51 0.26
C LEU A 278 -34.71 6.12 1.66
N SER A 279 -35.94 5.61 1.79
CA SER A 279 -36.49 5.17 3.08
C SER A 279 -35.78 3.93 3.66
N GLY A 280 -35.14 3.10 2.82
CA GLY A 280 -34.31 1.96 3.26
C GLY A 280 -33.00 2.39 3.91
N LEU A 281 -32.52 3.58 3.58
CA LEU A 281 -31.29 4.17 4.14
C LEU A 281 -31.52 4.80 5.53
N ASP A 282 -32.78 5.01 5.94
CA ASP A 282 -33.16 5.87 7.08
C ASP A 282 -33.24 5.15 8.43
N LYS A 283 -33.06 3.83 8.48
CA LYS A 283 -33.26 3.07 9.74
C LYS A 283 -32.27 3.38 10.87
N GLY A 284 -31.43 4.39 10.74
CA GLY A 284 -30.50 4.85 11.76
C GLY A 284 -30.39 6.37 11.94
N ASN A 285 -31.00 7.16 11.06
CA ASN A 285 -30.91 8.62 11.08
C ASN A 285 -32.32 9.23 10.90
N SER A 286 -33.26 8.72 11.68
CA SER A 286 -34.67 9.16 11.64
C SER A 286 -34.80 10.67 11.82
N GLY A 287 -35.33 11.33 10.84
CA GLY A 287 -35.75 12.73 10.87
C GLY A 287 -35.26 13.56 9.68
N VAL A 288 -34.01 13.44 9.25
CA VAL A 288 -33.50 14.26 8.13
C VAL A 288 -33.97 13.70 6.79
N LEU A 289 -33.85 12.39 6.58
CA LEU A 289 -34.30 11.72 5.34
C LEU A 289 -35.81 11.64 5.25
N ASP A 290 -36.50 11.45 6.37
CA ASP A 290 -37.96 11.50 6.41
C ASP A 290 -38.50 12.91 6.11
N GLY A 291 -37.84 13.95 6.59
CA GLY A 291 -38.18 15.35 6.27
C GLY A 291 -37.97 15.65 4.78
N ILE A 292 -36.88 15.21 4.21
CA ILE A 292 -36.55 15.35 2.78
C ILE A 292 -37.55 14.56 1.94
N ARG A 293 -37.82 13.30 2.30
CA ARG A 293 -38.78 12.44 1.61
C ARG A 293 -40.15 13.06 1.58
N ASN A 294 -40.66 13.46 2.74
CA ASN A 294 -42.02 14.03 2.85
C ASN A 294 -42.13 15.38 2.12
N GLY A 295 -41.06 16.21 2.16
CA GLY A 295 -41.01 17.45 1.41
C GLY A 295 -41.00 17.26 -0.11
N LEU A 296 -40.23 16.25 -0.59
CA LEU A 296 -40.18 15.90 -2.01
C LEU A 296 -41.51 15.32 -2.51
N VAL A 297 -42.14 14.40 -1.75
CA VAL A 297 -43.44 13.81 -2.10
C VAL A 297 -44.55 14.85 -2.18
N ASN A 298 -44.52 15.80 -1.26
CA ASN A 298 -45.60 16.82 -1.15
C ASN A 298 -45.28 18.11 -1.92
N GLY A 299 -44.13 18.20 -2.60
CA GLY A 299 -43.73 19.44 -3.31
C GLY A 299 -43.45 20.63 -2.39
N THR A 300 -43.34 20.40 -1.10
CA THR A 300 -43.18 21.45 -0.07
C THR A 300 -41.75 21.63 0.41
N TYR A 301 -40.79 20.91 -0.15
CA TYR A 301 -39.40 21.06 0.23
C TYR A 301 -38.87 22.41 -0.25
N ALA A 302 -38.74 23.34 0.70
CA ALA A 302 -38.19 24.69 0.51
C ALA A 302 -36.81 24.83 1.17
N GLY A 303 -36.10 23.72 1.37
CA GLY A 303 -34.76 23.73 1.99
C GLY A 303 -33.68 24.29 1.07
N PRO A 304 -32.50 24.63 1.61
CA PRO A 304 -31.33 24.99 0.79
C PRO A 304 -31.04 23.89 -0.21
N PRO A 305 -30.34 24.20 -1.33
CA PRO A 305 -29.96 23.18 -2.30
C PRO A 305 -29.39 22.00 -1.55
N PHE A 306 -29.91 20.82 -1.83
CA PHE A 306 -29.62 19.59 -1.11
C PHE A 306 -28.12 19.35 -1.08
N ASN A 307 -27.48 19.77 -0.02
CA ASN A 307 -26.08 19.45 0.22
C ASN A 307 -26.09 18.25 1.14
N ASP A 308 -25.91 17.09 0.52
CA ASP A 308 -25.25 15.97 1.15
C ASP A 308 -26.07 15.11 2.11
N ILE A 309 -26.81 14.15 1.55
CA ILE A 309 -27.23 12.98 2.34
C ILE A 309 -25.97 12.17 2.67
N GLY A 310 -25.58 12.14 3.95
CA GLY A 310 -24.44 11.36 4.42
C GLY A 310 -24.84 9.89 4.68
N ILE A 311 -24.22 8.95 3.99
CA ILE A 311 -24.29 7.53 4.33
C ILE A 311 -23.22 7.25 5.37
N PRO A 312 -23.57 6.85 6.61
CA PRO A 312 -22.60 6.56 7.66
C PRO A 312 -21.62 5.48 7.22
N VAL A 313 -20.37 5.65 7.63
CA VAL A 313 -19.28 4.69 7.36
C VAL A 313 -18.83 4.05 8.66
N SER A 314 -18.71 2.75 8.68
CA SER A 314 -18.16 1.99 9.80
C SER A 314 -17.00 1.11 9.36
N THR A 315 -16.17 0.68 10.31
CA THR A 315 -15.10 -0.29 10.07
C THR A 315 -15.22 -1.44 11.04
N GLN A 316 -15.41 -2.65 10.51
CA GLN A 316 -15.42 -3.88 11.27
C GLN A 316 -14.01 -4.47 11.29
N LEU A 317 -13.36 -4.44 12.43
CA LEU A 317 -12.08 -5.10 12.63
C LEU A 317 -12.28 -6.60 12.84
N PRO A 318 -11.32 -7.45 12.41
CA PRO A 318 -11.36 -8.88 12.68
C PRO A 318 -11.26 -9.15 14.20
N ALA A 319 -11.69 -10.32 14.61
CA ALA A 319 -11.46 -10.77 15.99
C ALA A 319 -9.96 -10.79 16.29
N LYS A 320 -9.57 -10.17 17.41
CA LYS A 320 -8.18 -9.87 17.78
C LYS A 320 -7.27 -11.11 17.77
N TYR A 321 -7.78 -12.26 18.19
CA TYR A 321 -7.01 -13.49 18.39
C TYR A 321 -7.33 -14.59 17.37
N ARG A 322 -7.72 -14.25 16.15
CA ARG A 322 -7.87 -15.26 15.09
C ARG A 322 -6.50 -15.82 14.69
N PRO A 323 -6.37 -17.16 14.54
CA PRO A 323 -5.13 -17.78 14.14
C PRO A 323 -4.66 -17.30 12.78
N GLN A 324 -3.41 -16.89 12.71
CA GLN A 324 -2.69 -16.61 11.46
C GLN A 324 -1.35 -17.31 11.56
N PHE A 325 -0.98 -18.07 10.57
CA PHE A 325 0.27 -18.80 10.57
C PHE A 325 0.78 -19.04 9.16
N GLY A 326 2.05 -19.34 9.05
CA GLY A 326 2.67 -19.74 7.80
C GLY A 326 3.80 -20.71 8.01
N VAL A 327 4.07 -21.47 6.95
CA VAL A 327 5.20 -22.40 6.86
C VAL A 327 5.89 -22.18 5.52
N LYS A 328 7.22 -22.20 5.56
CA LYS A 328 8.10 -22.09 4.40
C LYS A 328 9.11 -23.23 4.42
N PHE A 329 9.28 -23.86 3.28
CA PHE A 329 10.34 -24.85 3.04
C PHE A 329 11.29 -24.29 1.99
N ASN A 330 12.57 -24.23 2.30
CA ASN A 330 13.62 -23.84 1.36
C ASN A 330 14.40 -25.08 0.91
N PHE A 331 14.83 -25.05 -0.33
CA PHE A 331 15.75 -26.02 -0.91
C PHE A 331 16.84 -25.31 -1.71
N SER A 332 18.09 -25.44 -1.27
CA SER A 332 19.27 -24.91 -1.95
C SER A 332 20.12 -26.10 -2.42
N PRO A 333 20.00 -26.54 -3.69
CA PRO A 333 20.79 -27.64 -4.23
C PRO A 333 22.29 -27.30 -4.23
N ARG A 334 23.12 -28.31 -3.99
CA ARG A 334 24.59 -28.13 -4.01
C ARG A 334 25.18 -28.08 -5.43
N SER A 335 24.43 -28.55 -6.42
CA SER A 335 24.88 -28.72 -7.79
C SER A 335 24.84 -27.45 -8.63
N PHE A 336 23.99 -26.47 -8.27
CA PHE A 336 23.86 -25.18 -8.94
C PHE A 336 23.43 -24.08 -7.97
N ASP A 337 23.75 -22.84 -8.32
CA ASP A 337 23.51 -21.69 -7.47
C ASP A 337 22.05 -21.20 -7.63
N ALA A 338 21.14 -21.90 -6.98
CA ALA A 338 19.74 -21.54 -6.92
C ALA A 338 19.15 -21.83 -5.53
N ASN A 339 18.12 -21.11 -5.18
CA ASN A 339 17.33 -21.36 -3.99
C ASN A 339 15.86 -21.42 -4.38
N PHE A 340 15.19 -22.49 -3.97
CA PHE A 340 13.76 -22.69 -4.18
C PHE A 340 13.05 -22.61 -2.84
N ALA A 341 11.83 -22.08 -2.82
CA ALA A 341 11.03 -22.08 -1.61
C ALA A 341 9.56 -22.37 -1.92
N PHE A 342 8.89 -23.05 -1.00
CA PHE A 342 7.47 -23.34 -1.03
C PHE A 342 6.83 -22.78 0.23
N TYR A 343 5.62 -22.24 0.10
CA TYR A 343 4.95 -21.49 1.14
C TYR A 343 3.51 -21.94 1.30
N TYR A 344 3.07 -21.99 2.54
CA TYR A 344 1.67 -22.04 2.89
C TYR A 344 1.38 -21.03 3.99
N LEU A 345 0.36 -20.19 3.79
CA LEU A 345 -0.07 -19.21 4.76
C LEU A 345 -1.58 -19.30 4.96
N ASN A 346 -2.00 -19.13 6.23
CA ASN A 346 -3.36 -18.83 6.60
C ASN A 346 -3.39 -17.48 7.32
N TYR A 347 -4.10 -16.51 6.76
CA TYR A 347 -4.03 -15.12 7.20
C TYR A 347 -5.38 -14.42 7.15
N ILE A 348 -5.42 -13.20 7.67
CA ILE A 348 -6.53 -12.26 7.55
C ILE A 348 -6.06 -11.14 6.62
N ASP A 349 -6.90 -10.78 5.63
CA ASP A 349 -6.56 -9.73 4.67
C ASP A 349 -6.10 -8.44 5.37
N LYS A 350 -5.10 -7.79 4.79
CA LYS A 350 -4.55 -6.53 5.29
C LYS A 350 -5.22 -5.30 4.68
N SER A 351 -5.95 -5.50 3.59
CA SER A 351 -6.77 -4.50 2.91
C SER A 351 -8.25 -4.83 3.10
N PRO A 352 -9.12 -3.83 3.25
CA PRO A 352 -10.53 -4.06 3.49
C PRO A 352 -11.31 -4.26 2.21
N VAL A 353 -12.54 -4.75 2.39
CA VAL A 353 -13.62 -4.79 1.41
C VAL A 353 -14.79 -3.96 1.89
N LEU A 354 -15.62 -3.49 0.96
CA LEU A 354 -16.79 -2.68 1.24
C LEU A 354 -18.08 -3.51 1.15
N SER A 355 -19.02 -3.23 2.04
CA SER A 355 -20.39 -3.74 1.99
C SER A 355 -21.34 -2.62 2.40
N THR A 356 -22.57 -2.65 1.89
CA THR A 356 -23.66 -1.83 2.38
C THR A 356 -24.55 -2.71 3.24
N LEU A 357 -24.80 -2.30 4.47
CA LEU A 357 -25.64 -3.03 5.42
C LEU A 357 -27.12 -2.69 5.22
N ALA A 358 -28.01 -3.56 5.70
CA ALA A 358 -29.45 -3.40 5.66
C ALA A 358 -29.96 -2.12 6.33
N ASN A 359 -29.19 -1.56 7.27
CA ASN A 359 -29.49 -0.30 7.94
C ASN A 359 -28.99 0.94 7.18
N GLY A 360 -28.53 0.78 5.94
CA GLY A 360 -28.01 1.87 5.13
C GLY A 360 -26.56 2.29 5.42
N THR A 361 -25.87 1.63 6.34
CA THR A 361 -24.47 1.93 6.68
C THR A 361 -23.51 1.29 5.67
N ALA A 362 -22.54 2.03 5.16
CA ALA A 362 -21.40 1.49 4.45
C ALA A 362 -20.38 0.91 5.47
N GLN A 363 -19.96 -0.31 5.27
CA GLN A 363 -19.05 -1.00 6.19
C GLN A 363 -17.81 -1.52 5.50
N TRP A 364 -16.65 -1.07 5.98
CA TRP A 364 -15.35 -1.66 5.66
C TRP A 364 -15.10 -2.86 6.57
N SER A 365 -14.69 -3.99 5.99
CA SER A 365 -14.37 -5.19 6.75
C SER A 365 -13.14 -5.90 6.20
N TYR A 366 -12.46 -6.66 7.07
CA TYR A 366 -11.26 -7.42 6.73
C TYR A 366 -11.58 -8.91 6.75
N LEU A 367 -11.31 -9.59 5.66
CA LEU A 367 -11.75 -10.97 5.47
C LEU A 367 -10.72 -11.94 6.03
N GLY A 368 -11.17 -12.82 6.89
CA GLY A 368 -10.34 -13.83 7.54
C GLY A 368 -10.36 -15.19 6.84
N ASN A 369 -9.51 -16.09 7.34
CA ASN A 369 -9.38 -17.46 6.85
C ASN A 369 -9.02 -17.52 5.36
N ARG A 370 -8.02 -16.70 4.98
CA ARG A 370 -7.47 -16.65 3.62
C ARG A 370 -6.26 -17.57 3.54
N GLN A 371 -6.22 -18.42 2.54
CA GLN A 371 -5.10 -19.30 2.27
C GLN A 371 -4.29 -18.78 1.10
N LEU A 372 -2.98 -18.96 1.20
CA LEU A 372 -2.05 -18.73 0.11
C LEU A 372 -1.11 -19.94 0.01
N PHE A 373 -0.93 -20.41 -1.21
CA PHE A 373 0.10 -21.35 -1.60
C PHE A 373 1.09 -20.61 -2.49
N GLY A 374 2.38 -20.72 -2.21
CA GLY A 374 3.42 -20.02 -2.94
C GLY A 374 4.57 -20.93 -3.32
N ALA A 375 5.22 -20.59 -4.41
CA ALA A 375 6.51 -21.14 -4.82
C ALA A 375 7.40 -19.99 -5.30
N SER A 376 8.67 -20.02 -4.95
CA SER A 376 9.63 -19.05 -5.46
C SER A 376 10.95 -19.71 -5.83
N ALA A 377 11.71 -19.02 -6.68
CA ALA A 377 13.07 -19.38 -7.00
C ALA A 377 13.91 -18.12 -7.16
N ASN A 378 15.17 -18.17 -6.70
CA ASN A 378 16.17 -17.19 -7.05
C ASN A 378 17.44 -17.89 -7.51
N PHE A 379 18.07 -17.35 -8.55
CA PHE A 379 19.25 -17.93 -9.18
C PHE A 379 20.05 -16.88 -9.95
N GLY A 380 21.31 -17.20 -10.23
CA GLY A 380 22.17 -16.37 -11.07
C GLY A 380 22.18 -16.85 -12.52
N ILE A 381 22.03 -15.92 -13.48
CA ILE A 381 22.25 -16.17 -14.91
C ILE A 381 23.26 -15.14 -15.41
N GLY A 382 24.52 -15.56 -15.63
CA GLY A 382 25.56 -14.63 -16.00
C GLY A 382 25.71 -13.52 -14.96
N PRO A 383 25.61 -12.24 -15.34
CA PRO A 383 25.69 -11.11 -14.43
C PRO A 383 24.37 -10.78 -13.69
N TRP A 384 23.27 -11.48 -14.02
CA TRP A 384 21.95 -11.25 -13.46
C TRP A 384 21.69 -12.09 -12.22
N ALA A 385 21.13 -11.46 -11.20
CA ALA A 385 20.40 -12.16 -10.15
C ALA A 385 18.92 -12.10 -10.48
N ILE A 386 18.28 -13.25 -10.70
CA ILE A 386 16.88 -13.39 -11.08
C ILE A 386 16.10 -13.93 -9.89
N GLY A 387 14.99 -13.28 -9.57
CA GLY A 387 13.99 -13.76 -8.64
C GLY A 387 12.65 -14.01 -9.35
N THR A 388 11.95 -15.05 -8.95
CA THR A 388 10.60 -15.31 -9.42
C THR A 388 9.76 -15.90 -8.30
N GLU A 389 8.49 -15.50 -8.24
CA GLU A 389 7.52 -16.09 -7.33
C GLU A 389 6.16 -16.26 -7.98
N LEU A 390 5.51 -17.36 -7.65
CA LEU A 390 4.11 -17.65 -8.01
C LEU A 390 3.31 -17.83 -6.73
N SER A 391 2.25 -17.06 -6.58
CA SER A 391 1.29 -17.22 -5.49
C SER A 391 -0.09 -17.59 -6.02
N TYR A 392 -0.75 -18.51 -5.32
CA TYR A 392 -2.12 -18.93 -5.57
C TYR A 392 -2.98 -18.73 -4.34
N ARG A 393 -4.10 -18.04 -4.50
CA ARG A 393 -5.14 -17.90 -3.48
C ARG A 393 -6.44 -18.56 -3.95
N PRO A 394 -6.94 -19.58 -3.24
CA PRO A 394 -8.25 -20.16 -3.55
C PRO A 394 -9.39 -19.17 -3.44
N ARG A 395 -9.23 -18.20 -2.55
CA ARG A 395 -10.20 -17.12 -2.29
C ARG A 395 -9.46 -15.81 -2.11
N ASP A 396 -9.69 -14.88 -3.02
CA ASP A 396 -9.21 -13.50 -2.98
C ASP A 396 -10.39 -12.57 -3.30
N ALA A 397 -10.49 -11.45 -2.61
CA ALA A 397 -11.64 -10.57 -2.74
C ALA A 397 -11.51 -9.69 -3.99
N VAL A 398 -12.36 -9.92 -4.96
CA VAL A 398 -12.58 -9.03 -6.10
C VAL A 398 -13.58 -7.95 -5.71
N ALA A 399 -13.20 -6.69 -5.85
CA ALA A 399 -14.11 -5.57 -5.63
C ALA A 399 -15.18 -5.51 -6.74
N LEU A 400 -16.40 -5.18 -6.36
CA LEU A 400 -17.53 -5.02 -7.25
C LEU A 400 -18.08 -3.59 -7.18
N SER A 401 -18.76 -3.18 -8.24
CA SER A 401 -19.45 -1.89 -8.32
C SER A 401 -20.49 -1.70 -7.21
N SER A 402 -20.96 -0.46 -7.08
CA SER A 402 -21.88 -0.05 -6.04
C SER A 402 -23.18 -0.88 -6.01
N CYS A 403 -23.67 -1.07 -4.82
CA CYS A 403 -25.02 -1.61 -4.59
C CYS A 403 -26.13 -0.62 -4.94
N PHE A 404 -25.81 0.65 -5.08
CA PHE A 404 -26.73 1.75 -5.44
C PHE A 404 -26.83 1.98 -6.96
N GLY A 405 -26.04 1.27 -7.77
CA GLY A 405 -26.07 1.40 -9.23
C GLY A 405 -27.22 0.62 -9.88
N ALA A 406 -27.42 0.86 -11.18
CA ALA A 406 -28.46 0.20 -11.97
C ALA A 406 -28.40 -1.34 -11.84
N GLY A 407 -29.53 -1.94 -11.49
CA GLY A 407 -29.66 -3.37 -11.22
C GLY A 407 -29.10 -3.81 -9.85
N GLY A 408 -28.57 -2.90 -9.04
CA GLY A 408 -28.15 -3.17 -7.66
C GLY A 408 -29.35 -3.30 -6.71
N PRO A 409 -29.18 -3.98 -5.56
CA PRO A 409 -30.29 -4.18 -4.61
C PRO A 409 -30.78 -2.87 -3.96
N LEU A 410 -30.00 -1.80 -4.07
CA LEU A 410 -30.31 -0.47 -3.58
C LEU A 410 -30.38 0.54 -4.73
N ASP A 411 -30.69 0.07 -5.95
CA ASP A 411 -30.87 0.94 -7.10
C ASP A 411 -32.02 1.92 -6.83
N LEU A 412 -31.69 3.22 -6.81
CA LEU A 412 -32.66 4.29 -6.54
C LEU A 412 -33.68 4.47 -7.68
N ASN A 413 -33.43 3.92 -8.86
CA ASN A 413 -34.29 3.99 -10.03
C ASN A 413 -35.22 2.77 -10.20
N THR A 414 -34.94 1.70 -9.48
CA THR A 414 -35.80 0.52 -9.42
C THR A 414 -36.28 0.34 -7.98
N ASN A 415 -37.36 -0.39 -7.77
CA ASN A 415 -37.87 -0.71 -6.43
C ASN A 415 -36.82 -1.56 -5.66
N GLY A 416 -35.71 -0.93 -5.27
CA GLY A 416 -34.61 -1.56 -4.50
C GLY A 416 -35.21 -2.31 -3.30
N VAL A 417 -34.56 -3.38 -2.87
CA VAL A 417 -35.03 -4.19 -1.72
C VAL A 417 -34.50 -3.54 -0.43
N PRO A 418 -35.33 -2.73 0.26
CA PRO A 418 -34.91 -2.14 1.54
C PRO A 418 -34.63 -3.23 2.56
N GLY A 419 -33.63 -3.00 3.42
CA GLY A 419 -33.28 -3.92 4.48
C GLY A 419 -32.38 -5.10 4.06
N THR A 420 -31.73 -5.03 2.92
CA THR A 420 -30.82 -6.06 2.42
C THR A 420 -29.36 -5.66 2.59
N ASN A 421 -28.54 -6.57 3.10
CA ASN A 421 -27.10 -6.41 3.06
C ASN A 421 -26.59 -6.67 1.63
N CYS A 422 -25.75 -5.79 1.13
CA CYS A 422 -25.13 -5.94 -0.18
C CYS A 422 -23.60 -5.92 -0.08
N GLN A 423 -22.98 -7.01 -0.46
CA GLN A 423 -21.53 -7.10 -0.58
C GLN A 423 -21.08 -6.45 -1.88
N GLN A 424 -20.11 -5.54 -1.81
CA GLN A 424 -19.44 -4.97 -2.98
C GLN A 424 -18.11 -5.71 -3.25
N TRP A 425 -18.14 -7.00 -3.07
CA TRP A 425 -17.01 -7.89 -3.35
C TRP A 425 -17.50 -9.32 -3.55
N VAL A 426 -16.63 -10.14 -4.18
CA VAL A 426 -16.85 -11.58 -4.35
C VAL A 426 -15.51 -12.31 -4.27
N ASP A 427 -15.53 -13.52 -3.71
CA ASP A 427 -14.35 -14.39 -3.71
C ASP A 427 -14.11 -15.00 -5.09
N LYS A 428 -12.88 -14.89 -5.57
CA LYS A 428 -12.37 -15.54 -6.79
C LYS A 428 -11.01 -16.19 -6.51
N LYS A 429 -10.67 -17.19 -7.31
CA LYS A 429 -9.29 -17.70 -7.35
C LYS A 429 -8.39 -16.63 -7.91
N LYS A 430 -7.17 -16.49 -7.34
CA LYS A 430 -6.15 -15.57 -7.83
C LYS A 430 -4.83 -16.27 -8.02
N PHE A 431 -4.18 -16.00 -9.15
CA PHE A 431 -2.77 -16.26 -9.37
C PHE A 431 -2.03 -14.94 -9.50
N GLN A 432 -0.83 -14.88 -8.94
CA GLN A 432 0.10 -13.76 -9.17
C GLN A 432 1.47 -14.34 -9.42
N LEU A 433 2.06 -13.95 -10.54
CA LEU A 433 3.43 -14.27 -10.96
C LEU A 433 4.24 -12.98 -10.96
N ASP A 434 5.33 -12.99 -10.22
CA ASP A 434 6.31 -11.90 -10.19
C ASP A 434 7.65 -12.46 -10.71
N VAL A 435 8.27 -11.73 -11.62
CA VAL A 435 9.61 -12.02 -12.14
C VAL A 435 10.42 -10.75 -12.06
N ASN A 436 11.57 -10.82 -11.42
CA ASN A 436 12.45 -9.67 -11.27
C ASN A 436 13.89 -10.01 -11.59
N GLY A 437 14.66 -8.97 -11.87
CA GLY A 437 16.09 -9.10 -12.14
C GLY A 437 16.88 -7.92 -11.60
N LEU A 438 18.04 -8.23 -11.06
CA LEU A 438 19.04 -7.27 -10.64
C LEU A 438 20.31 -7.50 -11.44
N LEU A 439 20.82 -6.44 -12.09
CA LEU A 439 22.09 -6.42 -12.79
C LEU A 439 23.01 -5.37 -12.17
N ALA A 440 24.12 -5.81 -11.60
CA ALA A 440 25.17 -4.93 -11.14
C ALA A 440 26.18 -4.69 -12.28
N LEU A 441 26.35 -3.43 -12.64
CA LEU A 441 27.19 -2.96 -13.74
C LEU A 441 28.48 -2.35 -13.18
N THR A 442 29.61 -2.80 -13.65
CA THR A 442 30.92 -2.27 -13.27
C THR A 442 31.54 -1.50 -14.45
N ARG A 443 32.38 -0.53 -14.14
CA ARG A 443 33.05 0.31 -15.15
C ARG A 443 33.94 -0.49 -16.11
N SER A 444 34.53 -1.60 -15.63
CA SER A 444 35.35 -2.49 -16.47
C SER A 444 34.53 -3.36 -17.41
N GLY A 445 33.34 -3.80 -16.97
CA GLY A 445 32.48 -4.69 -17.76
C GLY A 445 31.61 -3.95 -18.79
N TYR A 446 31.31 -2.65 -18.55
CA TYR A 446 30.34 -1.89 -19.35
C TYR A 446 30.89 -0.53 -19.74
N PRO A 447 31.43 -0.38 -21.00
CA PRO A 447 32.13 0.83 -21.45
C PRO A 447 31.31 2.13 -21.37
N PHE A 448 29.98 2.07 -21.45
CA PHE A 448 29.12 3.26 -21.35
C PHE A 448 29.22 3.96 -19.99
N LEU A 449 29.58 3.24 -18.92
CA LEU A 449 29.82 3.84 -17.61
C LEU A 449 31.05 4.75 -17.60
N LYS A 450 32.04 4.48 -18.48
CA LYS A 450 33.17 5.38 -18.67
C LYS A 450 32.73 6.70 -19.29
N LEU A 451 31.77 6.65 -20.23
CA LEU A 451 31.20 7.84 -20.86
C LEU A 451 30.44 8.69 -19.85
N LEU A 452 29.71 8.05 -18.93
CA LEU A 452 29.02 8.73 -17.83
C LEU A 452 29.98 9.18 -16.72
N GLY A 453 31.24 8.72 -16.72
CA GLY A 453 32.17 8.96 -15.62
C GLY A 453 31.81 8.21 -14.33
N ALA A 454 30.85 7.29 -14.38
CA ALA A 454 30.36 6.56 -13.24
C ALA A 454 31.25 5.35 -12.91
N ASP A 455 31.32 4.99 -11.62
CA ASP A 455 32.13 3.87 -11.14
C ASP A 455 31.36 2.54 -11.21
N SER A 456 30.04 2.59 -10.96
CA SER A 456 29.14 1.46 -11.04
C SER A 456 27.72 1.89 -11.38
N ALA A 457 26.88 0.95 -11.76
CA ALA A 457 25.44 1.18 -11.89
C ALA A 457 24.65 -0.08 -11.53
N ASN A 458 23.38 0.07 -11.24
CA ASN A 458 22.44 -1.02 -11.03
C ASN A 458 21.23 -0.84 -11.91
N LEU A 459 20.80 -1.93 -12.53
CA LEU A 459 19.52 -2.03 -13.21
C LEU A 459 18.69 -3.07 -12.48
N THR A 460 17.55 -2.64 -11.98
CA THR A 460 16.56 -3.51 -11.34
C THR A 460 15.25 -3.41 -12.08
N TRP A 461 14.60 -4.53 -12.31
CA TRP A 461 13.28 -4.55 -12.93
C TRP A 461 12.41 -5.63 -12.32
N GLU A 462 11.11 -5.43 -12.37
CA GLU A 462 10.10 -6.42 -12.00
C GLU A 462 8.91 -6.34 -12.94
N LEU A 463 8.44 -7.52 -13.36
CA LEU A 463 7.21 -7.73 -14.11
C LEU A 463 6.25 -8.53 -13.24
N THR A 464 5.03 -8.04 -13.08
CA THR A 464 3.98 -8.70 -12.29
C THR A 464 2.77 -8.99 -13.17
N TRP A 465 2.29 -10.22 -13.13
CA TRP A 465 1.04 -10.65 -13.73
C TRP A 465 0.07 -11.15 -12.66
N ILE A 466 -1.13 -10.58 -12.63
CA ILE A 466 -2.21 -10.96 -11.73
C ILE A 466 -3.36 -11.51 -12.57
N TYR A 467 -3.89 -12.69 -12.19
CA TYR A 467 -4.93 -13.36 -12.94
C TYR A 467 -6.02 -13.95 -12.03
N TYR A 468 -7.28 -13.66 -12.37
CA TYR A 468 -8.49 -14.17 -11.71
C TYR A 468 -9.26 -15.08 -12.66
N PRO A 469 -9.07 -16.41 -12.62
CA PRO A 469 -9.75 -17.35 -13.49
C PRO A 469 -11.28 -17.25 -13.35
N GLY A 470 -11.97 -17.23 -14.49
CA GLY A 470 -13.43 -17.17 -14.53
C GLY A 470 -14.06 -15.87 -14.03
N LEU A 471 -13.29 -14.79 -13.92
CA LEU A 471 -13.85 -13.47 -13.71
C LEU A 471 -14.31 -12.90 -15.05
N GLY A 472 -15.63 -12.78 -15.22
CA GLY A 472 -16.24 -12.13 -16.39
C GLY A 472 -16.31 -10.62 -16.26
N SER A 473 -16.87 -9.95 -17.26
CA SER A 473 -17.14 -8.51 -17.25
C SER A 473 -18.24 -8.12 -16.26
N SER A 474 -19.01 -9.10 -15.79
CA SER A 474 -20.04 -8.91 -14.75
C SER A 474 -20.12 -10.13 -13.84
N VAL A 475 -20.68 -9.93 -12.67
CA VAL A 475 -20.94 -10.96 -11.66
C VAL A 475 -22.42 -10.86 -11.27
N THR A 476 -23.20 -11.89 -11.59
CA THR A 476 -24.61 -11.97 -11.21
C THR A 476 -24.77 -12.86 -10.00
N ARG A 477 -25.50 -12.39 -8.99
CA ARG A 477 -25.75 -13.09 -7.72
C ARG A 477 -27.21 -12.99 -7.37
N ASN A 478 -27.72 -13.99 -6.65
CA ASN A 478 -29.02 -13.88 -6.00
C ASN A 478 -28.83 -13.23 -4.62
N ILE A 479 -29.48 -12.09 -4.40
CA ILE A 479 -29.50 -11.41 -3.12
C ILE A 479 -30.98 -11.28 -2.72
N ASN A 480 -31.38 -12.01 -1.67
CA ASN A 480 -32.77 -12.06 -1.18
C ASN A 480 -33.82 -12.36 -2.26
N GLY A 481 -33.52 -13.30 -3.15
CA GLY A 481 -34.45 -13.71 -4.22
C GLY A 481 -34.36 -12.88 -5.50
N GLN A 482 -33.58 -11.79 -5.50
CA GLN A 482 -33.38 -10.96 -6.69
C GLN A 482 -32.03 -11.23 -7.35
N GLN A 483 -32.02 -11.28 -8.67
CA GLN A 483 -30.79 -11.35 -9.47
C GLN A 483 -30.16 -9.95 -9.54
N VAL A 484 -29.00 -9.82 -8.90
CA VAL A 484 -28.21 -8.58 -8.88
C VAL A 484 -26.98 -8.77 -9.73
N THR A 485 -26.78 -7.92 -10.73
CA THR A 485 -25.61 -7.92 -11.59
C THR A 485 -24.73 -6.73 -11.26
N GLN A 486 -23.48 -7.01 -10.89
CA GLN A 486 -22.47 -6.01 -10.58
C GLN A 486 -21.26 -6.22 -11.50
N VAL A 487 -20.50 -5.15 -11.77
CA VAL A 487 -19.27 -5.23 -12.54
C VAL A 487 -18.06 -5.27 -11.61
N PRO A 488 -16.99 -6.02 -11.94
CA PRO A 488 -15.73 -5.91 -11.22
C PRO A 488 -15.23 -4.47 -11.24
N ALA A 489 -14.76 -3.97 -10.10
CA ALA A 489 -14.29 -2.59 -9.93
C ALA A 489 -12.82 -2.58 -9.55
N THR A 490 -12.12 -1.49 -9.87
CA THR A 490 -10.71 -1.31 -9.55
C THR A 490 -10.51 -0.06 -8.71
N GLY A 491 -9.60 -0.13 -7.74
CA GLY A 491 -9.17 1.01 -6.94
C GLY A 491 -10.10 1.40 -5.82
N TYR A 492 -9.82 2.59 -5.29
CA TYR A 492 -10.50 3.18 -4.15
C TYR A 492 -11.95 3.62 -4.45
N PHE A 493 -12.46 3.33 -5.65
CA PHE A 493 -13.75 3.79 -6.14
C PHE A 493 -14.65 2.63 -6.60
N PRO A 494 -14.89 1.60 -5.74
CA PRO A 494 -15.67 0.43 -6.15
C PRO A 494 -17.14 0.73 -6.46
N TRP A 495 -17.62 1.93 -6.17
CA TRP A 495 -18.96 2.42 -6.47
C TRP A 495 -19.05 3.31 -7.70
N LEU A 496 -17.95 3.74 -8.29
CA LEU A 496 -17.97 4.41 -9.58
C LEU A 496 -18.35 3.38 -10.66
N ASN A 497 -19.63 3.21 -10.86
CA ASN A 497 -20.17 2.30 -11.87
C ASN A 497 -20.50 3.04 -13.15
N ASN A 498 -20.14 2.44 -14.27
CA ASN A 498 -20.35 2.97 -15.61
C ASN A 498 -21.82 3.02 -16.04
N ASN A 499 -22.75 2.55 -15.24
CA ASN A 499 -24.15 2.38 -15.61
C ASN A 499 -25.11 3.01 -14.58
N SER A 500 -24.70 4.14 -14.02
CA SER A 500 -25.65 4.85 -13.18
C SER A 500 -26.69 5.50 -14.07
N GLY A 501 -27.93 5.09 -13.95
CA GLY A 501 -29.09 5.85 -14.45
C GLY A 501 -29.18 7.28 -13.90
N LEU A 502 -28.15 7.71 -13.17
CA LEU A 502 -27.96 9.04 -12.58
C LEU A 502 -27.32 10.05 -13.54
N GLY A 503 -27.08 9.68 -14.81
CA GLY A 503 -26.62 10.62 -15.85
C GLY A 503 -25.17 11.07 -15.77
N TYR A 504 -24.32 10.41 -14.97
CA TYR A 504 -22.89 10.73 -14.90
C TYR A 504 -22.07 9.93 -15.89
N PRO A 505 -21.14 10.53 -16.62
CA PRO A 505 -20.13 9.80 -17.34
C PRO A 505 -19.16 9.20 -16.32
N ILE A 506 -19.44 7.99 -15.84
CA ILE A 506 -18.57 7.30 -14.92
C ILE A 506 -17.56 6.51 -15.72
N THR A 507 -16.32 6.90 -15.61
CA THR A 507 -15.18 6.23 -16.21
C THR A 507 -14.29 5.61 -15.14
N ALA A 508 -14.91 4.97 -14.15
CA ALA A 508 -14.15 4.10 -13.26
C ALA A 508 -13.66 2.89 -14.04
N GLY A 509 -12.45 2.48 -13.73
CA GLY A 509 -11.90 1.26 -14.32
C GLY A 509 -12.76 0.07 -14.00
N GLN A 510 -13.32 -0.55 -15.03
CA GLN A 510 -13.86 -1.89 -14.89
C GLN A 510 -12.70 -2.82 -14.62
N GLY A 511 -12.75 -3.54 -13.50
CA GLY A 511 -11.76 -4.55 -13.17
C GLY A 511 -11.76 -5.68 -14.19
N THR A 512 -10.59 -6.15 -14.55
CA THR A 512 -10.41 -7.22 -15.54
C THR A 512 -9.92 -8.50 -14.89
N SER A 513 -10.12 -9.64 -15.56
CA SER A 513 -9.62 -10.93 -15.08
C SER A 513 -8.09 -11.03 -15.08
N SER A 514 -7.42 -10.22 -15.88
CA SER A 514 -5.96 -10.19 -15.99
C SER A 514 -5.45 -8.76 -15.93
N SER A 515 -4.36 -8.54 -15.22
CA SER A 515 -3.64 -7.26 -15.20
C SER A 515 -2.13 -7.51 -15.13
N VAL A 516 -1.38 -6.63 -15.79
CA VAL A 516 0.09 -6.69 -15.88
C VAL A 516 0.66 -5.33 -15.56
N GLY A 517 1.70 -5.30 -14.77
CA GLY A 517 2.48 -4.10 -14.49
C GLY A 517 3.96 -4.35 -14.45
N ALA A 518 4.73 -3.30 -14.62
CA ALA A 518 6.18 -3.34 -14.56
C ALA A 518 6.76 -2.16 -13.81
N THR A 519 7.87 -2.41 -13.13
CA THR A 519 8.71 -1.37 -12.53
C THR A 519 10.15 -1.59 -12.96
N ILE A 520 10.83 -0.51 -13.31
CA ILE A 520 12.26 -0.49 -13.66
C ILE A 520 12.91 0.61 -12.83
N ASP A 521 14.03 0.31 -12.22
CA ASP A 521 14.92 1.27 -11.56
C ASP A 521 16.31 1.17 -12.17
N PHE A 522 16.84 2.29 -12.61
CA PHE A 522 18.21 2.41 -13.07
C PHE A 522 18.91 3.52 -12.31
N ASN A 523 20.02 3.18 -11.69
CA ASN A 523 20.85 4.14 -10.98
C ASN A 523 22.34 3.91 -11.26
N TRP A 524 23.13 4.97 -11.13
CA TRP A 524 24.58 4.91 -11.29
C TRP A 524 25.27 5.69 -10.18
N THR A 525 26.44 5.24 -9.80
CA THR A 525 27.14 5.71 -8.60
C THR A 525 28.49 6.31 -8.96
N TYR A 526 28.76 7.46 -8.38
CA TYR A 526 30.06 8.13 -8.32
C TYR A 526 30.61 7.95 -6.90
N ASP A 527 31.67 7.15 -6.75
CA ASP A 527 32.26 6.85 -5.45
C ASP A 527 33.44 7.76 -5.15
N GLY A 528 33.16 8.90 -4.51
CA GLY A 528 34.17 9.91 -4.19
C GLY A 528 34.66 10.77 -5.35
N THR A 529 34.22 10.48 -6.59
CA THR A 529 34.70 11.17 -7.81
C THR A 529 34.06 12.54 -8.02
N LEU A 530 32.79 12.74 -7.64
CA LEU A 530 32.11 14.03 -7.71
C LEU A 530 32.31 14.86 -6.43
N ILE A 531 32.17 14.24 -5.29
CA ILE A 531 32.34 14.86 -3.97
C ILE A 531 33.22 13.92 -3.12
N HIS A 532 34.40 14.38 -2.74
CA HIS A 532 35.34 13.60 -1.97
C HIS A 532 34.72 13.11 -0.64
N GLY A 533 34.80 11.81 -0.37
CA GLY A 533 34.22 11.17 0.81
C GLY A 533 32.69 10.96 0.73
N TRP A 534 32.10 11.12 -0.46
CA TRP A 534 30.67 10.87 -0.68
C TRP A 534 30.44 9.98 -1.89
N GLN A 535 29.49 9.08 -1.76
CA GLN A 535 28.84 8.43 -2.89
C GLN A 535 27.68 9.28 -3.37
N VAL A 536 27.67 9.63 -4.65
CA VAL A 536 26.58 10.34 -5.31
C VAL A 536 25.92 9.37 -6.28
N THR A 537 24.64 9.11 -6.08
CA THR A 537 23.88 8.11 -6.85
C THR A 537 22.62 8.73 -7.47
N PRO A 538 22.73 9.29 -8.69
CA PRO A 538 21.56 9.61 -9.49
C PRO A 538 20.82 8.33 -9.91
N GLY A 539 19.49 8.46 -10.09
CA GLY A 539 18.70 7.34 -10.56
C GLY A 539 17.32 7.74 -11.02
N VAL A 540 16.66 6.79 -11.67
CA VAL A 540 15.29 6.92 -12.16
C VAL A 540 14.54 5.63 -11.94
N THR A 541 13.37 5.72 -11.29
CA THR A 541 12.41 4.63 -11.17
C THR A 541 11.23 4.94 -12.07
N PHE A 542 10.80 3.98 -12.87
CA PHE A 542 9.62 4.07 -13.73
C PHE A 542 8.69 2.89 -13.45
N THR A 543 7.42 3.18 -13.17
CA THR A 543 6.37 2.16 -12.97
C THR A 543 5.24 2.38 -13.97
N THR A 544 4.69 1.29 -14.51
CA THR A 544 3.58 1.36 -15.45
C THR A 544 2.62 0.17 -15.31
N GLY A 545 1.33 0.43 -15.50
CA GLY A 545 0.32 -0.58 -15.78
C GLY A 545 0.31 -0.88 -17.28
N LEU A 546 0.74 -2.07 -17.66
CA LEU A 546 0.88 -2.47 -19.06
C LEU A 546 -0.44 -2.94 -19.67
N TYR A 547 -1.22 -3.71 -18.91
CA TYR A 547 -2.45 -4.32 -19.38
C TYR A 547 -3.45 -4.48 -18.24
N GLY A 548 -4.75 -4.31 -18.53
CA GLY A 548 -5.86 -4.61 -17.66
C GLY A 548 -5.94 -3.75 -16.39
N TYR A 549 -6.87 -4.09 -15.53
CA TYR A 549 -7.18 -3.36 -14.30
C TYR A 549 -7.34 -4.34 -13.15
N THR A 550 -6.48 -4.29 -12.15
CA THR A 550 -6.56 -5.18 -10.98
C THR A 550 -7.86 -4.91 -10.22
N PRO A 551 -8.77 -5.90 -10.09
CA PRO A 551 -10.10 -5.69 -9.53
C PRO A 551 -10.10 -5.76 -8.00
N THR A 552 -9.24 -4.98 -7.36
CA THR A 552 -9.08 -4.93 -5.90
C THR A 552 -9.12 -3.50 -5.39
N PHE A 553 -9.36 -3.35 -4.11
CA PHE A 553 -9.33 -2.05 -3.45
C PHE A 553 -8.02 -1.28 -3.68
N THR A 554 -6.88 -1.94 -3.65
CA THR A 554 -5.57 -1.32 -3.85
C THR A 554 -5.25 -1.03 -5.32
N ALA A 555 -5.97 -1.65 -6.27
CA ALA A 555 -5.76 -1.46 -7.72
C ALA A 555 -4.27 -1.49 -8.11
N ASN A 556 -3.60 -2.61 -7.84
CA ASN A 556 -2.15 -2.73 -8.02
C ASN A 556 -1.68 -2.19 -9.38
N TYR A 557 -2.41 -2.54 -10.44
CA TYR A 557 -2.12 -2.06 -11.79
C TYR A 557 -3.40 -1.63 -12.50
N MET A 558 -3.34 -0.46 -13.12
CA MET A 558 -4.38 0.08 -13.99
C MET A 558 -3.73 0.41 -15.34
N GLN A 559 -4.31 -0.08 -16.42
CA GLN A 559 -3.75 0.05 -17.78
C GLN A 559 -3.47 1.50 -18.13
N GLY A 560 -2.25 1.76 -18.61
CA GLY A 560 -1.78 3.07 -19.01
C GLY A 560 -1.35 3.99 -17.86
N MET A 561 -1.57 3.61 -16.57
CA MET A 561 -1.02 4.37 -15.46
C MET A 561 0.51 4.38 -15.52
N LYS A 562 1.11 5.51 -15.18
CA LYS A 562 2.57 5.67 -15.17
C LYS A 562 3.00 6.54 -13.99
N SER A 563 4.14 6.21 -13.44
CA SER A 563 4.85 7.09 -12.51
C SER A 563 6.34 7.09 -12.83
N VAL A 564 6.97 8.24 -12.62
CA VAL A 564 8.41 8.39 -12.71
C VAL A 564 8.90 9.08 -11.44
N ASN A 565 9.99 8.58 -10.90
CA ASN A 565 10.72 9.20 -9.80
C ASN A 565 12.18 9.37 -10.22
N VAL A 566 12.61 10.61 -10.42
CA VAL A 566 14.01 10.94 -10.67
C VAL A 566 14.62 11.40 -9.36
N TYR A 567 15.78 10.85 -9.00
CA TYR A 567 16.38 11.13 -7.70
C TYR A 567 17.90 11.25 -7.77
N VAL A 568 18.45 11.91 -6.76
CA VAL A 568 19.89 11.89 -6.47
C VAL A 568 20.05 11.62 -4.97
N LEU A 569 20.81 10.58 -4.65
CA LEU A 569 21.16 10.24 -3.28
C LEU A 569 22.63 10.58 -3.01
N PHE A 570 22.89 11.05 -1.82
CA PHE A 570 24.21 11.39 -1.31
C PHE A 570 24.44 10.58 -0.04
N ASN A 571 25.43 9.70 -0.04
CA ASN A 571 25.82 8.90 1.12
C ASN A 571 27.27 9.21 1.47
N GLN A 572 27.51 9.71 2.66
CA GLN A 572 28.87 9.93 3.15
C GLN A 572 29.54 8.57 3.39
N ASN A 573 30.83 8.48 3.10
CA ASN A 573 31.65 7.32 3.41
C ASN A 573 32.73 7.70 4.43
N PRO A 574 32.70 7.19 5.68
CA PRO A 574 31.69 6.30 6.28
C PRO A 574 30.31 6.96 6.43
N PRO A 575 29.22 6.17 6.49
CA PRO A 575 27.85 6.65 6.30
C PRO A 575 27.27 7.40 7.52
N LYS A 576 27.90 8.50 7.92
CA LYS A 576 27.41 9.38 9.00
C LYS A 576 26.25 10.25 8.53
N TRP A 577 26.31 10.74 7.31
CA TRP A 577 25.29 11.58 6.72
C TRP A 577 24.74 10.97 5.44
N GLN A 578 23.47 11.12 5.24
CA GLN A 578 22.77 10.82 4.01
C GLN A 578 21.90 12.01 3.63
N ALA A 579 21.74 12.26 2.33
CA ALA A 579 20.80 13.26 1.83
C ALA A 579 20.21 12.78 0.51
N GLY A 580 19.09 13.34 0.14
CA GLY A 580 18.49 13.05 -1.16
C GLY A 580 17.57 14.15 -1.61
N ILE A 581 17.43 14.23 -2.93
CA ILE A 581 16.44 15.03 -3.62
C ILE A 581 15.76 14.15 -4.65
N ASN A 582 14.45 14.30 -4.81
CA ASN A 582 13.71 13.61 -5.84
C ASN A 582 12.59 14.47 -6.44
N PHE A 583 12.24 14.15 -7.67
CA PHE A 583 11.04 14.63 -8.33
C PHE A 583 10.21 13.43 -8.75
N ALA A 584 8.97 13.38 -8.27
CA ALA A 584 8.02 12.34 -8.64
C ALA A 584 6.87 12.94 -9.46
N ALA A 585 6.53 12.26 -10.56
CA ALA A 585 5.41 12.62 -11.42
C ALA A 585 4.54 11.40 -11.72
N PHE A 586 3.23 11.64 -11.76
CA PHE A 586 2.19 10.64 -12.01
C PHE A 586 1.38 11.07 -13.22
N PHE A 587 1.22 10.21 -14.21
CA PHE A 587 0.57 10.55 -15.47
C PHE A 587 0.03 9.32 -16.19
N GLY A 588 -0.64 9.53 -17.33
CA GLY A 588 -1.25 8.46 -18.11
C GLY A 588 -2.57 7.98 -17.50
N GLY A 589 -2.92 6.72 -17.78
CA GLY A 589 -4.22 6.15 -17.49
C GLY A 589 -5.19 6.37 -18.65
N HIS A 590 -6.02 5.36 -18.97
CA HIS A 590 -6.99 5.43 -20.07
C HIS A 590 -8.37 5.92 -19.63
N GLN A 591 -8.55 6.11 -18.33
CA GLN A 591 -9.84 6.49 -17.74
C GLN A 591 -9.64 7.66 -16.79
N THR A 592 -10.72 8.38 -16.46
CA THR A 592 -10.66 9.59 -15.62
C THR A 592 -9.93 9.35 -14.29
N VAL A 593 -10.10 8.18 -13.69
CA VAL A 593 -9.41 7.78 -12.45
C VAL A 593 -8.33 6.72 -12.68
N GLY A 594 -7.93 6.49 -13.92
CA GLY A 594 -6.89 5.51 -14.27
C GLY A 594 -5.50 5.87 -13.75
N GLN A 595 -5.30 7.10 -13.27
CA GLN A 595 -4.15 7.52 -12.47
C GLN A 595 -4.64 8.44 -11.35
N PRO A 596 -4.99 7.89 -10.18
CA PRO A 596 -5.59 8.68 -9.10
C PRO A 596 -4.64 9.73 -8.49
N TYR A 597 -3.35 9.61 -8.75
CA TYR A 597 -2.33 10.58 -8.33
C TYR A 597 -1.89 11.53 -9.45
N ALA A 598 -2.63 11.62 -10.56
CA ALA A 598 -2.21 12.39 -11.76
C ALA A 598 -1.91 13.87 -11.50
N ASP A 599 -2.36 14.42 -10.39
CA ASP A 599 -2.10 15.80 -9.97
C ASP A 599 -1.26 15.92 -8.68
N ARG A 600 -0.66 14.81 -8.19
CA ARG A 600 0.15 14.74 -6.97
C ARG A 600 1.66 14.78 -7.24
N ASN A 601 2.09 15.42 -8.32
CA ASN A 601 3.52 15.59 -8.60
C ASN A 601 4.18 16.41 -7.50
N PHE A 602 5.40 16.02 -7.11
CA PHE A 602 6.11 16.69 -6.03
C PHE A 602 7.63 16.68 -6.20
N VAL A 603 8.28 17.60 -5.52
CA VAL A 603 9.70 17.57 -5.20
C VAL A 603 9.85 17.21 -3.74
N GLY A 604 10.74 16.27 -3.45
CA GLY A 604 11.09 15.85 -2.11
C GLY A 604 12.56 16.08 -1.82
N VAL A 605 12.88 16.43 -0.57
CA VAL A 605 14.26 16.55 -0.07
C VAL A 605 14.34 15.96 1.32
N PHE A 606 15.49 15.38 1.67
CA PHE A 606 15.76 14.93 3.03
C PHE A 606 17.25 14.97 3.37
N VAL A 607 17.53 15.03 4.65
CA VAL A 607 18.85 14.83 5.24
C VAL A 607 18.71 13.93 6.46
N THR A 608 19.56 12.93 6.57
CA THR A 608 19.62 11.98 7.69
C THR A 608 21.00 12.01 8.32
N ARG A 609 21.05 12.07 9.64
CA ARG A 609 22.24 11.84 10.44
C ARG A 609 22.13 10.47 11.10
N ASN A 610 23.17 9.65 10.92
CA ASN A 610 23.31 8.34 11.56
C ASN A 610 24.25 8.46 12.77
N PHE A 611 23.85 7.85 13.90
CA PHE A 611 24.60 7.83 15.16
C PHE A 611 24.81 6.40 15.61
#